data_fd340bbdfa857c7167734417e5f9a456
#
_entry.id   fd340bbdfa857c7167734417e5f9a456
#
_cell.length_a   1.000
_cell.length_b   1.000
_cell.length_c   1.000
_cell.angle_alpha   90.00
_cell.angle_beta   90.00
_cell.angle_gamma   90.00
#
_symmetry.space_group_name_H-M   'P 1'
#
loop_
_entity.id
_entity.type
_entity.pdbx_description
1 polymer ?
#
loop_
_entity_poly.entity_id
_entity_poly.type
_entity_poly.pdbx_seq_one_letter_code
_entity_poly.pdbx_strand_id
1 'polypeptide(L)'
;ESAAAATRERSRRMTGSGTGTVFTYCLRIFRLYLLWCVLYWPIDIYNWYHGTESIRDFVRHYIWSFFFSSTIAQLWYLPALITAVLIVWAMKKAGLKTWQILVATGILFMIGCLGDNWYFTQKMPMKFQEWVMWYAPRFMTMRNGLFYGCFYLALGMHFAEKKTRMPF
;
A
#
# COMPACT_ATOMS: atom_id res chain seq x y z
N GLU A 1 42.89 -8.98 2.71
CA GLU A 1 42.20 -7.69 2.40
C GLU A 1 41.38 -7.75 1.10
N SER A 2 41.87 -8.40 0.06
CA SER A 2 41.19 -8.51 -1.24
C SER A 2 39.82 -9.23 -1.17
N ALA A 3 39.70 -10.32 -0.40
CA ALA A 3 38.44 -11.10 -0.29
C ALA A 3 37.33 -10.31 0.47
N ALA A 4 37.70 -9.54 1.47
CA ALA A 4 36.75 -8.70 2.21
C ALA A 4 36.23 -7.51 1.38
N ALA A 5 37.10 -6.93 0.55
CA ALA A 5 36.72 -5.89 -0.41
C ALA A 5 35.75 -6.42 -1.47
N ALA A 6 36.03 -7.59 -2.05
CA ALA A 6 35.18 -8.24 -3.03
C ALA A 6 33.77 -8.61 -2.45
N THR A 7 33.74 -9.07 -1.19
CA THR A 7 32.49 -9.37 -0.50
C THR A 7 31.67 -8.11 -0.25
N ARG A 8 32.30 -7.00 0.16
CA ARG A 8 31.63 -5.70 0.33
C ARG A 8 31.09 -5.14 -0.98
N GLU A 9 31.84 -5.29 -2.06
CA GLU A 9 31.42 -4.83 -3.39
C GLU A 9 30.26 -5.66 -3.96
N ARG A 10 30.27 -6.97 -3.74
CA ARG A 10 29.15 -7.86 -4.08
C ARG A 10 27.89 -7.51 -3.28
N SER A 11 28.04 -7.22 -1.98
CA SER A 11 26.94 -6.77 -1.12
C SER A 11 26.35 -5.43 -1.59
N ARG A 12 27.21 -4.46 -1.99
CA ARG A 12 26.76 -3.18 -2.55
C ARG A 12 26.06 -3.31 -3.89
N ARG A 13 26.50 -4.20 -4.76
CA ARG A 13 25.83 -4.47 -6.06
C ARG A 13 24.47 -5.12 -5.85
N MET A 14 24.33 -6.05 -4.88
CA MET A 14 23.03 -6.67 -4.57
C MET A 14 22.04 -5.68 -3.98
N THR A 15 22.46 -4.75 -3.12
CA THR A 15 21.61 -3.71 -2.56
C THR A 15 21.21 -2.63 -3.57
N GLY A 16 22.12 -2.25 -4.46
CA GLY A 16 21.84 -1.25 -5.52
C GLY A 16 20.89 -1.79 -6.60
N SER A 17 21.01 -3.06 -6.99
CA SER A 17 20.14 -3.70 -7.96
C SER A 17 18.69 -3.82 -7.44
N GLY A 18 18.50 -4.10 -6.15
CA GLY A 18 17.16 -4.25 -5.56
C GLY A 18 16.34 -2.95 -5.55
N THR A 19 16.99 -1.82 -5.32
CA THR A 19 16.31 -0.51 -5.31
C THR A 19 15.80 -0.11 -6.68
N GLY A 20 16.60 -0.30 -7.74
CA GLY A 20 16.20 -0.02 -9.12
C GLY A 20 15.02 -0.89 -9.57
N THR A 21 15.01 -2.15 -9.19
CA THR A 21 13.93 -3.08 -9.52
C THR A 21 12.61 -2.69 -8.85
N VAL A 22 12.64 -2.34 -7.56
CA VAL A 22 11.45 -1.87 -6.81
C VAL A 22 10.89 -0.60 -7.44
N PHE A 23 11.74 0.37 -7.74
CA PHE A 23 11.32 1.62 -8.36
C PHE A 23 10.70 1.41 -9.74
N THR A 24 11.32 0.58 -10.59
CA THR A 24 10.78 0.22 -11.91
C THR A 24 9.42 -0.47 -11.81
N TYR A 25 9.25 -1.34 -10.81
CA TYR A 25 7.97 -2.01 -10.54
C TYR A 25 6.91 -1.01 -10.12
N CYS A 26 7.19 -0.13 -9.16
CA CYS A 26 6.27 0.93 -8.74
C CYS A 26 5.89 1.86 -9.90
N LEU A 27 6.85 2.23 -10.76
CA LEU A 27 6.58 3.04 -11.95
C LEU A 27 5.64 2.36 -12.95
N ARG A 28 5.75 1.04 -13.14
CA ARG A 28 4.83 0.30 -14.01
C ARG A 28 3.41 0.33 -13.47
N ILE A 29 3.24 0.09 -12.17
CA ILE A 29 1.93 0.16 -11.51
C ILE A 29 1.38 1.59 -11.59
N PHE A 30 2.22 2.59 -11.33
CA PHE A 30 1.82 3.99 -11.39
C PHE A 30 1.38 4.43 -12.80
N ARG A 31 2.08 4.00 -13.85
CA ARG A 31 1.66 4.24 -15.24
C ARG A 31 0.32 3.59 -15.57
N LEU A 32 0.11 2.35 -15.10
CA LEU A 32 -1.18 1.67 -15.25
C LEU A 32 -2.29 2.42 -14.52
N TYR A 33 -2.00 2.89 -13.30
CA TYR A 33 -2.93 3.69 -12.52
C TYR A 33 -3.31 5.00 -13.22
N LEU A 34 -2.32 5.74 -13.75
CA LEU A 34 -2.56 6.96 -14.53
C LEU A 34 -3.42 6.70 -15.76
N LEU A 35 -3.15 5.62 -16.50
CA LEU A 35 -3.94 5.24 -17.68
C LEU A 35 -5.41 5.04 -17.30
N TRP A 36 -5.68 4.34 -16.21
CA TRP A 36 -7.05 4.16 -15.73
C TRP A 36 -7.68 5.46 -15.25
N CYS A 37 -6.94 6.33 -14.54
CA CYS A 37 -7.45 7.64 -14.14
C CYS A 37 -7.87 8.49 -15.36
N VAL A 38 -7.06 8.49 -16.42
CA VAL A 38 -7.40 9.20 -17.67
C VAL A 38 -8.62 8.60 -18.35
N LEU A 39 -8.72 7.26 -18.37
CA LEU A 39 -9.86 6.57 -19.01
C LEU A 39 -11.19 6.86 -18.30
N TYR A 40 -11.15 7.00 -16.97
CA TYR A 40 -12.35 7.27 -16.16
C TYR A 40 -12.65 8.76 -15.94
N TRP A 41 -11.73 9.64 -16.29
CA TRP A 41 -11.89 11.08 -16.13
C TRP A 41 -13.20 11.65 -16.73
N PRO A 42 -13.67 11.21 -17.94
CA PRO A 42 -14.94 11.67 -18.46
C PRO A 42 -16.14 11.36 -17.55
N ILE A 43 -16.10 10.23 -16.85
CA ILE A 43 -17.17 9.83 -15.91
C ILE A 43 -17.12 10.70 -14.66
N ASP A 44 -15.93 11.02 -14.15
CA ASP A 44 -15.77 11.89 -12.98
C ASP A 44 -16.25 13.33 -13.29
N ILE A 45 -15.95 13.84 -14.48
CA ILE A 45 -16.43 15.15 -14.95
C ILE A 45 -17.96 15.13 -15.13
N TYR A 46 -18.52 14.07 -15.71
CA TYR A 46 -19.95 13.92 -15.86
C TYR A 46 -20.67 13.93 -14.51
N ASN A 47 -20.16 13.16 -13.53
CA ASN A 47 -20.72 13.10 -12.17
C ASN A 47 -20.61 14.44 -11.46
N TRP A 48 -19.50 15.17 -11.62
CA TRP A 48 -19.33 16.50 -11.08
C TRP A 48 -20.31 17.51 -11.71
N TYR A 49 -20.48 17.47 -13.03
CA TYR A 49 -21.38 18.39 -13.75
C TYR A 49 -22.86 18.23 -13.33
N HIS A 50 -23.28 17.02 -12.98
CA HIS A 50 -24.63 16.74 -12.49
C HIS A 50 -24.72 16.80 -10.94
N GLY A 51 -23.61 16.99 -10.26
CA GLY A 51 -23.54 17.16 -8.82
C GLY A 51 -23.73 18.64 -8.39
N THR A 52 -23.86 18.83 -7.10
CA THR A 52 -24.00 20.18 -6.47
C THR A 52 -22.69 20.70 -5.90
N GLU A 53 -21.57 19.99 -6.13
CA GLU A 53 -20.28 20.33 -5.53
C GLU A 53 -19.60 21.50 -6.24
N SER A 54 -18.97 22.38 -5.44
CA SER A 54 -18.13 23.44 -5.99
C SER A 54 -16.90 22.84 -6.71
N ILE A 55 -16.45 23.48 -7.81
CA ILE A 55 -15.24 23.08 -8.54
C ILE A 55 -14.01 22.98 -7.61
N ARG A 56 -13.92 23.84 -6.62
CA ARG A 56 -12.84 23.86 -5.62
C ARG A 56 -12.84 22.60 -4.76
N ASP A 57 -14.01 22.18 -4.31
CA ASP A 57 -14.19 21.00 -3.47
C ASP A 57 -13.98 19.72 -4.27
N PHE A 58 -14.47 19.70 -5.52
CA PHE A 58 -14.20 18.62 -6.46
C PHE A 58 -12.70 18.41 -6.71
N VAL A 59 -11.96 19.48 -7.04
CA VAL A 59 -10.51 19.39 -7.29
C VAL A 59 -9.76 18.92 -6.04
N ARG A 60 -10.11 19.46 -4.86
CA ARG A 60 -9.51 19.04 -3.58
C ARG A 60 -9.79 17.57 -3.29
N HIS A 61 -11.05 17.15 -3.45
CA HIS A 61 -11.46 15.76 -3.25
C HIS A 61 -10.77 14.82 -4.23
N TYR A 62 -10.70 15.23 -5.53
CA TYR A 62 -10.04 14.45 -6.58
C TYR A 62 -8.56 14.24 -6.30
N ILE A 63 -7.81 15.30 -5.94
CA ILE A 63 -6.38 15.20 -5.59
C ILE A 63 -6.19 14.28 -4.38
N TRP A 64 -7.02 14.44 -3.35
CA TRP A 64 -6.93 13.61 -2.15
C TRP A 64 -7.22 12.13 -2.45
N SER A 65 -8.28 11.87 -3.20
CA SER A 65 -8.66 10.52 -3.63
C SER A 65 -7.58 9.88 -4.49
N PHE A 66 -6.96 10.63 -5.38
CA PHE A 66 -5.88 10.14 -6.24
C PHE A 66 -4.72 9.51 -5.45
N PHE A 67 -4.35 10.10 -4.32
CA PHE A 67 -3.23 9.61 -3.51
C PHE A 67 -3.63 8.52 -2.50
N PHE A 68 -4.82 8.58 -1.92
CA PHE A 68 -5.16 7.77 -0.75
C PHE A 68 -6.22 6.69 -0.99
N SER A 69 -7.14 6.91 -1.92
CA SER A 69 -8.31 6.05 -2.08
C SER A 69 -8.52 5.58 -3.52
N SER A 70 -7.90 6.26 -4.49
CA SER A 70 -8.27 6.23 -5.91
C SER A 70 -9.56 6.99 -6.22
N THR A 71 -9.61 7.59 -7.40
CA THR A 71 -10.79 8.28 -7.94
C THR A 71 -11.96 7.34 -8.18
N ILE A 72 -11.68 6.05 -8.32
CA ILE A 72 -12.65 4.98 -8.55
C ILE A 72 -12.49 3.89 -7.51
N ALA A 73 -13.61 3.49 -6.92
CA ALA A 73 -13.65 2.51 -5.84
C ALA A 73 -12.95 1.19 -6.16
N GLN A 74 -12.94 0.76 -7.42
CA GLN A 74 -12.29 -0.49 -7.82
C GLN A 74 -10.77 -0.39 -7.97
N LEU A 75 -10.21 0.81 -8.17
CA LEU A 75 -8.77 1.00 -8.41
C LEU A 75 -7.95 1.26 -7.14
N TRP A 76 -8.58 1.26 -5.95
CA TRP A 76 -7.91 1.53 -4.69
C TRP A 76 -6.69 0.64 -4.42
N TYR A 77 -6.68 -0.57 -4.99
CA TYR A 77 -5.59 -1.54 -4.79
C TYR A 77 -4.28 -1.12 -5.47
N LEU A 78 -4.31 -0.30 -6.55
CA LEU A 78 -3.10 0.12 -7.26
C LEU A 78 -2.23 1.08 -6.42
N PRO A 79 -2.75 2.22 -5.91
CA PRO A 79 -1.99 3.05 -4.97
C PRO A 79 -1.68 2.31 -3.66
N ALA A 80 -2.59 1.43 -3.20
CA ALA A 80 -2.34 0.58 -2.04
C ALA A 80 -1.16 -0.37 -2.25
N LEU A 81 -1.02 -0.96 -3.44
CA LEU A 81 0.09 -1.84 -3.78
C LEU A 81 1.42 -1.09 -3.84
N ILE A 82 1.45 0.11 -4.42
CA ILE A 82 2.66 0.95 -4.44
C ILE A 82 3.11 1.26 -3.01
N THR A 83 2.19 1.71 -2.17
CA THR A 83 2.44 2.02 -0.75
C THR A 83 2.95 0.78 0.00
N ALA A 84 2.33 -0.37 -0.20
CA ALA A 84 2.73 -1.63 0.42
C ALA A 84 4.15 -2.06 0.01
N VAL A 85 4.47 -1.98 -1.29
CA VAL A 85 5.81 -2.32 -1.80
C VAL A 85 6.87 -1.42 -1.17
N LEU A 86 6.61 -0.12 -1.08
CA LEU A 86 7.55 0.83 -0.49
C LEU A 86 7.76 0.58 1.01
N ILE A 87 6.68 0.31 1.76
CA ILE A 87 6.75 0.03 3.20
C ILE A 87 7.51 -1.28 3.45
N VAL A 88 7.14 -2.37 2.77
CA VAL A 88 7.79 -3.67 2.94
C VAL A 88 9.25 -3.62 2.51
N TRP A 89 9.56 -2.91 1.43
CA TRP A 89 10.94 -2.66 1.02
C TRP A 89 11.73 -1.88 2.09
N ALA A 90 11.15 -0.83 2.67
CA ALA A 90 11.79 -0.07 3.75
C ALA A 90 12.03 -0.94 4.99
N MET A 91 11.07 -1.80 5.38
CA MET A 91 11.23 -2.76 6.48
C MET A 91 12.34 -3.77 6.20
N LYS A 92 12.43 -4.28 4.97
CA LYS A 92 13.54 -5.16 4.56
C LYS A 92 14.89 -4.43 4.61
N LYS A 93 14.95 -3.19 4.15
CA LYS A 93 16.17 -2.35 4.19
C LYS A 93 16.60 -2.03 5.62
N ALA A 94 15.65 -1.92 6.55
CA ALA A 94 15.90 -1.78 7.98
C ALA A 94 16.42 -3.09 8.65
N GLY A 95 16.57 -4.19 7.90
CA GLY A 95 17.12 -5.44 8.38
C GLY A 95 16.11 -6.42 9.00
N LEU A 96 14.81 -6.14 8.91
CA LEU A 96 13.78 -7.02 9.45
C LEU A 96 13.72 -8.35 8.66
N LYS A 97 13.57 -9.45 9.38
CA LYS A 97 13.38 -10.77 8.81
C LYS A 97 11.95 -10.88 8.25
N THR A 98 11.74 -11.68 7.20
CA THR A 98 10.44 -11.83 6.55
C THR A 98 9.32 -12.22 7.51
N TRP A 99 9.58 -13.11 8.49
CA TRP A 99 8.59 -13.49 9.48
C TRP A 99 8.19 -12.32 10.41
N GLN A 100 9.15 -11.44 10.77
CA GLN A 100 8.88 -10.24 11.59
C GLN A 100 8.00 -9.24 10.82
N ILE A 101 8.28 -9.06 9.53
CA ILE A 101 7.45 -8.24 8.64
C ILE A 101 6.05 -8.83 8.56
N LEU A 102 5.93 -10.15 8.38
CA LEU A 102 4.65 -10.84 8.31
C LEU A 102 3.82 -10.67 9.59
N VAL A 103 4.44 -10.81 10.77
CA VAL A 103 3.77 -10.62 12.06
C VAL A 103 3.33 -9.17 12.23
N ALA A 104 4.22 -8.20 11.99
CA ALA A 104 3.90 -6.79 12.13
C ALA A 104 2.77 -6.35 11.18
N THR A 105 2.84 -6.76 9.91
CA THR A 105 1.78 -6.46 8.92
C THR A 105 0.51 -7.24 9.18
N GLY A 106 0.57 -8.43 9.78
CA GLY A 106 -0.58 -9.20 10.23
C GLY A 106 -1.35 -8.49 11.35
N ILE A 107 -0.64 -7.88 12.31
CA ILE A 107 -1.27 -7.06 13.36
C ILE A 107 -1.98 -5.86 12.73
N LEU A 108 -1.31 -5.14 11.80
CA LEU A 108 -1.92 -4.03 11.08
C LEU A 108 -3.16 -4.47 10.29
N PHE A 109 -3.10 -5.63 9.64
CA PHE A 109 -4.22 -6.21 8.90
C PHE A 109 -5.43 -6.48 9.83
N MET A 110 -5.21 -7.05 11.01
CA MET A 110 -6.27 -7.26 12.01
C MET A 110 -6.90 -5.95 12.46
N ILE A 111 -6.08 -4.92 12.72
CA ILE A 111 -6.58 -3.56 13.04
C ILE A 111 -7.42 -3.00 11.89
N GLY A 112 -6.96 -3.16 10.65
CA GLY A 112 -7.70 -2.74 9.45
C GLY A 112 -9.05 -3.44 9.32
N CYS A 113 -9.08 -4.76 9.51
CA CYS A 113 -10.32 -5.54 9.47
C CYS A 113 -11.32 -5.12 10.55
N LEU A 114 -10.86 -4.84 11.77
CA LEU A 114 -11.71 -4.38 12.87
C LEU A 114 -12.27 -2.98 12.59
N GLY A 115 -11.47 -2.09 12.01
CA GLY A 115 -11.88 -0.72 11.69
C GLY A 115 -12.75 -0.59 10.44
N ASP A 116 -12.62 -1.53 9.49
CA ASP A 116 -13.42 -1.53 8.26
C ASP A 116 -14.84 -2.08 8.45
N ASN A 117 -15.05 -2.86 9.50
CA ASN A 117 -16.35 -3.44 9.82
C ASN A 117 -17.03 -2.68 10.97
N TRP A 118 -18.05 -1.90 10.61
CA TRP A 118 -18.83 -1.08 11.56
C TRP A 118 -19.38 -1.86 12.75
N TYR A 119 -19.85 -3.09 12.53
CA TYR A 119 -20.38 -3.95 13.58
C TYR A 119 -19.33 -4.28 14.65
N PHE A 120 -18.10 -4.59 14.24
CA PHE A 120 -17.01 -4.85 15.16
C PHE A 120 -16.48 -3.57 15.80
N THR A 121 -16.40 -2.48 15.04
CA THR A 121 -15.94 -1.18 15.55
C THR A 121 -16.81 -0.72 16.74
N GLN A 122 -18.12 -0.87 16.66
CA GLN A 122 -19.03 -0.49 17.76
C GLN A 122 -18.83 -1.30 19.05
N LYS A 123 -18.29 -2.52 18.97
CA LYS A 123 -17.98 -3.37 20.12
C LYS A 123 -16.60 -3.12 20.73
N MET A 124 -15.78 -2.31 20.08
CA MET A 124 -14.43 -1.97 20.55
C MET A 124 -14.48 -0.85 21.58
N PRO A 125 -13.40 -0.69 22.40
CA PRO A 125 -13.28 0.43 23.33
C PRO A 125 -13.48 1.78 22.65
N MET A 126 -14.07 2.74 23.37
CA MET A 126 -14.43 4.07 22.86
C MET A 126 -13.26 4.80 22.18
N LYS A 127 -12.04 4.69 22.73
CA LYS A 127 -10.81 5.25 22.13
C LYS A 127 -10.50 4.68 20.75
N PHE A 128 -10.79 3.41 20.51
CA PHE A 128 -10.62 2.80 19.20
C PHE A 128 -11.66 3.30 18.20
N GLN A 129 -12.91 3.43 18.63
CA GLN A 129 -13.98 4.01 17.81
C GLN A 129 -13.65 5.46 17.42
N GLU A 130 -13.23 6.30 18.36
CA GLU A 130 -12.80 7.67 18.11
C GLU A 130 -11.64 7.73 17.10
N TRP A 131 -10.65 6.84 17.24
CA TRP A 131 -9.53 6.74 16.30
C TRP A 131 -10.00 6.34 14.90
N VAL A 132 -10.88 5.36 14.75
CA VAL A 132 -11.46 4.96 13.46
C VAL A 132 -12.26 6.11 12.85
N MET A 133 -13.10 6.79 13.63
CA MET A 133 -13.87 7.95 13.18
C MET A 133 -12.99 9.13 12.78
N TRP A 134 -11.81 9.27 13.38
CA TRP A 134 -10.83 10.27 13.00
C TRP A 134 -10.07 9.87 11.72
N TYR A 135 -9.71 8.59 11.59
CA TYR A 135 -8.89 8.05 10.49
C TYR A 135 -9.69 7.90 9.19
N ALA A 136 -10.83 7.23 9.25
CA ALA A 136 -11.61 6.87 8.05
C ALA A 136 -11.99 8.07 7.16
N PRO A 137 -12.46 9.23 7.67
CA PRO A 137 -12.76 10.39 6.83
C PRO A 137 -11.52 11.01 6.17
N ARG A 138 -10.33 10.87 6.79
CA ARG A 138 -9.08 11.43 6.26
C ARG A 138 -8.46 10.59 5.18
N PHE A 139 -8.53 9.27 5.31
CA PHE A 139 -7.93 8.32 4.38
C PHE A 139 -8.99 7.56 3.57
N MET A 140 -10.24 7.97 3.67
CA MET A 140 -11.46 7.48 3.01
C MET A 140 -11.81 6.02 3.31
N THR A 141 -10.85 5.18 3.73
CA THR A 141 -11.09 3.75 4.04
C THR A 141 -9.93 3.17 4.85
N MET A 142 -10.22 2.13 5.62
CA MET A 142 -9.20 1.27 6.21
C MET A 142 -8.58 0.31 5.17
N ARG A 143 -9.22 0.15 4.01
CA ARG A 143 -8.72 -0.69 2.90
C ARG A 143 -7.64 0.06 2.13
N ASN A 144 -6.43 0.08 2.65
CA ASN A 144 -5.31 0.77 2.01
C ASN A 144 -4.03 -0.09 2.03
N GLY A 145 -2.96 0.47 1.48
CA GLY A 145 -1.67 -0.21 1.37
C GLY A 145 -1.07 -0.59 2.71
N LEU A 146 -1.27 0.24 3.74
CA LEU A 146 -0.71 0.03 5.07
C LEU A 146 -1.33 -1.19 5.77
N PHE A 147 -2.68 -1.26 5.82
CA PHE A 147 -3.37 -2.31 6.56
C PHE A 147 -3.50 -3.60 5.75
N TYR A 148 -3.93 -3.51 4.50
CA TYR A 148 -4.20 -4.69 3.68
C TYR A 148 -3.05 -5.05 2.76
N GLY A 149 -2.51 -4.08 2.01
CA GLY A 149 -1.48 -4.32 0.99
C GLY A 149 -0.20 -4.91 1.55
N CYS A 150 0.30 -4.37 2.67
CA CYS A 150 1.54 -4.84 3.30
C CYS A 150 1.44 -6.30 3.75
N PHE A 151 0.31 -6.72 4.32
CA PHE A 151 0.12 -8.09 4.78
C PHE A 151 0.16 -9.09 3.61
N TYR A 152 -0.61 -8.85 2.55
CA TYR A 152 -0.62 -9.76 1.40
C TYR A 152 0.73 -9.83 0.70
N LEU A 153 1.45 -8.71 0.62
CA LEU A 153 2.79 -8.70 0.05
C LEU A 153 3.79 -9.48 0.93
N ALA A 154 3.76 -9.29 2.24
CA ALA A 154 4.61 -10.01 3.18
C ALA A 154 4.31 -11.51 3.19
N LEU A 155 3.03 -11.89 3.08
CA LEU A 155 2.59 -13.27 2.97
C LEU A 155 3.13 -13.93 1.68
N GLY A 156 3.01 -13.24 0.55
CA GLY A 156 3.57 -13.69 -0.73
C GLY A 156 5.09 -13.88 -0.68
N MET A 157 5.81 -12.94 -0.05
CA MET A 157 7.25 -13.06 0.16
C MET A 157 7.61 -14.26 1.04
N HIS A 158 6.86 -14.51 2.11
CA HIS A 158 7.08 -15.66 2.99
C HIS A 158 6.93 -16.98 2.24
N PHE A 159 5.89 -17.12 1.43
CA PHE A 159 5.69 -18.32 0.61
C PHE A 159 6.77 -18.49 -0.47
N ALA A 160 7.19 -17.40 -1.10
CA ALA A 160 8.27 -17.43 -2.07
C ALA A 160 9.60 -17.92 -1.45
N GLU A 161 9.96 -17.40 -0.28
CA GLU A 161 11.16 -17.86 0.45
C GLU A 161 11.07 -19.34 0.86
N LYS A 162 9.88 -19.81 1.28
CA LYS A 162 9.66 -21.20 1.66
C LYS A 162 9.77 -22.13 0.45
N LYS A 163 9.20 -21.75 -0.70
CA LYS A 163 9.30 -22.50 -1.95
C LYS A 163 10.75 -22.67 -2.42
N THR A 164 11.56 -21.63 -2.30
CA THR A 164 12.98 -21.66 -2.69
C THR A 164 13.82 -22.58 -1.79
N ARG A 165 13.35 -22.90 -0.58
CA ARG A 165 14.03 -23.78 0.39
C ARG A 165 13.60 -25.24 0.30
N MET A 166 12.56 -25.57 -0.48
CA MET A 166 12.16 -26.97 -0.72
C MET A 166 12.94 -27.49 -1.95
N PRO A 167 13.88 -28.44 -1.78
CA PRO A 167 14.46 -29.15 -2.91
C PRO A 167 13.35 -30.04 -3.51
N PHE A 168 13.16 -29.93 -4.80
CA PHE A 168 12.40 -30.92 -5.56
C PHE A 168 13.25 -32.17 -5.75
#